data_18a68a926d723fd5e62d8c4fbe795452
#
_entry.id   18a68a926d723fd5e62d8c4fbe795452
#
_cell.length_a   1.000
_cell.length_b   1.000
_cell.length_c   1.000
_cell.angle_alpha   90.00
_cell.angle_beta   90.00
_cell.angle_gamma   90.00
#
_symmetry.space_group_name_H-M   'P 1'
#
loop_
_entity.id
_entity.type
_entity.pdbx_description
1 polymer ?
#
loop_
_entity_poly.entity_id
_entity_poly.type
_entity_poly.pdbx_seq_one_letter_code
_entity_poly.pdbx_strand_id
1 'polypeptide(L)'
;DQAAGFRGLYQDLARVDSGYRLEDFVGESPRVADLLDKARKAAHSGESVLILGETGTGKEIIASGIHAERHGGRPLPYVTINCTAIPEQLLESELFGHEKGAFTGATEARMGKFQLAGDGDILLDEIGDMDLQMQSKLLRVLESREFERVGGREIIPLRAGIIASTNQNLLAMSERRAFRADLYYRLSTIELYLPPLRARPEDIPLLIDRLCAQKGGRLRLTSQAMEYLQRYTWPGNVRQLKNL
;
A
#
# COMPACT_ATOMS: atom_id res chain seq x y z
N ASP A 1 -4.81 26.39 22.96
CA ASP A 1 -4.00 26.53 21.71
C ASP A 1 -2.97 25.43 21.45
N GLN A 2 -2.90 24.40 22.31
CA GLN A 2 -2.14 23.19 22.02
C GLN A 2 -2.73 22.41 20.82
N ALA A 3 -4.04 22.45 20.62
CA ALA A 3 -4.70 21.79 19.48
C ALA A 3 -4.36 22.40 18.10
N ALA A 4 -3.96 23.67 18.04
CA ALA A 4 -3.55 24.34 16.80
C ALA A 4 -2.09 24.01 16.46
N GLY A 5 -1.20 23.92 17.45
CA GLY A 5 0.20 23.50 17.28
C GLY A 5 0.32 22.03 16.82
N PHE A 6 -0.53 21.17 17.35
CA PHE A 6 -0.61 19.77 16.92
C PHE A 6 -1.11 19.65 15.46
N ARG A 7 -2.08 20.45 15.01
CA ARG A 7 -2.57 20.43 13.62
C ARG A 7 -1.48 20.82 12.60
N GLY A 8 -0.59 21.77 12.92
CA GLY A 8 0.53 22.15 12.05
C GLY A 8 1.58 21.04 11.93
N LEU A 9 1.95 20.41 13.05
CA LEU A 9 2.87 19.27 13.07
C LEU A 9 2.28 18.03 12.33
N TYR A 10 0.96 17.86 12.40
CA TYR A 10 0.21 16.83 11.65
C TYR A 10 0.30 17.00 10.14
N GLN A 11 0.21 18.24 9.65
CA GLN A 11 0.28 18.52 8.22
C GLN A 11 1.69 18.29 7.65
N ASP A 12 2.74 18.46 8.44
CA ASP A 12 4.11 18.23 8.01
C ASP A 12 4.52 16.74 8.09
N LEU A 13 4.00 15.99 9.08
CA LEU A 13 4.24 14.55 9.22
C LEU A 13 3.32 13.69 8.31
N ALA A 14 2.16 14.19 7.95
CA ALA A 14 1.20 13.54 7.06
C ALA A 14 1.51 13.76 5.56
N ARG A 15 2.48 14.61 5.21
CA ARG A 15 2.97 14.80 3.84
C ARG A 15 3.94 13.70 3.41
N VAL A 16 3.60 12.44 3.61
CA VAL A 16 4.13 11.38 2.77
C VAL A 16 3.10 11.15 1.65
N ASP A 17 2.88 12.21 0.88
CA ASP A 17 2.33 12.05 -0.46
C ASP A 17 3.41 11.31 -1.26
N SER A 18 3.19 10.06 -1.63
CA SER A 18 4.07 9.36 -2.55
C SER A 18 4.13 10.05 -3.91
N GLY A 19 3.25 11.03 -4.13
CA GLY A 19 3.16 11.84 -5.34
C GLY A 19 2.73 11.07 -6.58
N TYR A 20 2.46 9.76 -6.48
CA TYR A 20 2.05 8.96 -7.62
C TYR A 20 0.55 9.07 -7.88
N ARG A 21 0.22 9.13 -9.19
CA ARG A 21 -1.14 9.03 -9.72
C ARG A 21 -1.28 7.72 -10.50
N LEU A 22 -2.50 7.33 -10.84
CA LEU A 22 -2.74 6.14 -11.66
C LEU A 22 -2.05 6.21 -13.02
N GLU A 23 -1.88 7.41 -13.58
CA GLU A 23 -1.16 7.68 -14.83
C GLU A 23 0.35 7.40 -14.75
N ASP A 24 0.91 7.34 -13.54
CA ASP A 24 2.32 6.98 -13.34
C ASP A 24 2.57 5.48 -13.43
N PHE A 25 1.50 4.68 -13.44
CA PHE A 25 1.59 3.25 -13.72
C PHE A 25 1.71 3.02 -15.23
N VAL A 26 2.93 2.92 -15.71
CA VAL A 26 3.28 2.85 -17.14
C VAL A 26 2.92 1.51 -17.74
N GLY A 27 2.11 1.54 -18.83
CA GLY A 27 1.74 0.40 -19.64
C GLY A 27 0.50 0.71 -20.49
N GLU A 28 0.44 0.13 -21.67
CA GLU A 28 -0.66 0.26 -22.65
C GLU A 28 -1.30 -1.09 -22.98
N SER A 29 -0.78 -2.18 -22.39
CA SER A 29 -1.34 -3.50 -22.59
C SER A 29 -2.80 -3.58 -22.12
N PRO A 30 -3.65 -4.43 -22.73
CA PRO A 30 -5.04 -4.61 -22.30
C PRO A 30 -5.17 -4.94 -20.80
N ARG A 31 -4.20 -5.68 -20.25
CA ARG A 31 -4.16 -6.03 -18.82
C ARG A 31 -3.93 -4.82 -17.93
N VAL A 32 -3.10 -3.88 -18.35
CA VAL A 32 -2.87 -2.63 -17.63
C VAL A 32 -4.07 -1.70 -17.75
N ALA A 33 -4.68 -1.60 -18.93
CA ALA A 33 -5.89 -0.81 -19.13
C ALA A 33 -7.05 -1.30 -18.23
N ASP A 34 -7.30 -2.61 -18.15
CA ASP A 34 -8.30 -3.22 -17.25
C ASP A 34 -7.98 -2.96 -15.78
N LEU A 35 -6.70 -3.10 -15.38
CA LEU A 35 -6.26 -2.81 -14.01
C LEU A 35 -6.53 -1.35 -13.64
N LEU A 36 -6.17 -0.40 -14.49
CA LEU A 36 -6.36 1.03 -14.22
C LEU A 36 -7.85 1.42 -14.17
N ASP A 37 -8.69 0.85 -15.03
CA ASP A 37 -10.15 1.02 -14.97
C ASP A 37 -10.72 0.50 -13.65
N LYS A 38 -10.31 -0.70 -13.22
CA LYS A 38 -10.71 -1.27 -11.93
C LYS A 38 -10.21 -0.42 -10.76
N ALA A 39 -8.98 0.10 -10.82
CA ALA A 39 -8.42 0.95 -9.78
C ALA A 39 -9.20 2.26 -9.63
N ARG A 40 -9.62 2.90 -10.75
CA ARG A 40 -10.49 4.09 -10.71
C ARG A 40 -11.84 3.78 -10.08
N LYS A 41 -12.48 2.68 -10.48
CA LYS A 41 -13.75 2.23 -9.87
C LYS A 41 -13.60 1.97 -8.37
N ALA A 42 -12.51 1.32 -7.96
CA ALA A 42 -12.18 1.06 -6.56
C ALA A 42 -11.98 2.37 -5.76
N ALA A 43 -11.33 3.37 -6.34
CA ALA A 43 -11.18 4.67 -5.71
C ALA A 43 -12.52 5.33 -5.37
N HIS A 44 -13.50 5.26 -6.29
CA HIS A 44 -14.82 5.88 -6.12
C HIS A 44 -15.79 5.08 -5.22
N SER A 45 -15.52 3.81 -4.94
CA SER A 45 -16.38 2.97 -4.11
C SER A 45 -16.30 3.28 -2.61
N GLY A 46 -15.17 3.81 -2.13
CA GLY A 46 -14.87 3.99 -0.70
C GLY A 46 -14.58 2.69 0.07
N GLU A 47 -14.63 1.54 -0.61
CA GLU A 47 -14.40 0.23 -0.01
C GLU A 47 -12.91 -0.07 0.23
N SER A 48 -12.65 -1.13 1.03
CA SER A 48 -11.30 -1.66 1.21
C SER A 48 -10.78 -2.27 -0.09
N VAL A 49 -9.52 -2.00 -0.42
CA VAL A 49 -8.86 -2.47 -1.64
C VAL A 49 -7.68 -3.35 -1.28
N LEU A 50 -7.67 -4.58 -1.79
CA LEU A 50 -6.53 -5.49 -1.70
C LEU A 50 -5.79 -5.55 -3.03
N ILE A 51 -4.51 -5.16 -3.01
CA ILE A 51 -3.63 -5.12 -4.17
C ILE A 51 -2.70 -6.33 -4.14
N LEU A 52 -2.86 -7.21 -5.10
CA LEU A 52 -2.11 -8.46 -5.23
C LEU A 52 -1.13 -8.36 -6.40
N GLY A 53 0.10 -8.75 -6.18
CA GLY A 53 1.10 -8.78 -7.26
C GLY A 53 2.51 -9.04 -6.75
N GLU A 54 3.33 -9.57 -7.62
CA GLU A 54 4.74 -9.88 -7.33
C GLU A 54 5.50 -8.64 -6.89
N THR A 55 6.62 -8.86 -6.20
CA THR A 55 7.52 -7.78 -5.81
C THR A 55 8.03 -7.03 -7.04
N GLY A 56 8.00 -5.70 -6.98
CA GLY A 56 8.49 -4.84 -8.06
C GLY A 56 7.52 -4.62 -9.22
N THR A 57 6.24 -5.03 -9.11
CA THR A 57 5.19 -4.76 -10.11
C THR A 57 4.62 -3.35 -10.08
N GLY A 58 4.78 -2.62 -8.96
CA GLY A 58 4.28 -1.25 -8.80
C GLY A 58 3.04 -1.13 -7.92
N LYS A 59 2.85 -2.03 -6.94
CA LYS A 59 1.72 -1.99 -5.99
C LYS A 59 1.56 -0.63 -5.31
N GLU A 60 2.66 0.00 -4.91
CA GLU A 60 2.68 1.31 -4.28
C GLU A 60 2.15 2.42 -5.19
N ILE A 61 2.48 2.38 -6.50
CA ILE A 61 1.98 3.35 -7.49
C ILE A 61 0.46 3.26 -7.59
N ILE A 62 -0.09 2.04 -7.67
CA ILE A 62 -1.54 1.83 -7.72
C ILE A 62 -2.21 2.28 -6.42
N ALA A 63 -1.64 1.94 -5.26
CA ALA A 63 -2.19 2.32 -3.96
C ALA A 63 -2.25 3.85 -3.79
N SER A 64 -1.15 4.54 -4.09
CA SER A 64 -1.09 6.01 -4.07
C SER A 64 -2.01 6.64 -5.12
N GLY A 65 -2.06 6.07 -6.33
CA GLY A 65 -2.98 6.52 -7.37
C GLY A 65 -4.45 6.40 -6.97
N ILE A 66 -4.84 5.33 -6.27
CA ILE A 66 -6.20 5.17 -5.70
C ILE A 66 -6.48 6.27 -4.68
N HIS A 67 -5.54 6.56 -3.77
CA HIS A 67 -5.68 7.66 -2.82
C HIS A 67 -5.91 8.99 -3.53
N ALA A 68 -5.05 9.34 -4.50
CA ALA A 68 -5.16 10.59 -5.25
C ALA A 68 -6.51 10.72 -5.98
N GLU A 69 -6.97 9.65 -6.62
CA GLU A 69 -8.26 9.59 -7.33
C GLU A 69 -9.45 9.70 -6.36
N ARG A 70 -9.43 8.93 -5.26
CA ARG A 70 -10.48 8.89 -4.22
C ARG A 70 -10.79 10.27 -3.65
N HIS A 71 -9.74 11.05 -3.44
CA HIS A 71 -9.86 12.36 -2.80
C HIS A 71 -9.90 13.53 -3.79
N GLY A 72 -9.84 13.28 -5.10
CA GLY A 72 -9.94 14.31 -6.13
C GLY A 72 -8.85 15.38 -5.99
N GLY A 73 -7.64 15.01 -5.60
CA GLY A 73 -6.51 15.91 -5.39
C GLY A 73 -6.58 16.77 -4.13
N ARG A 74 -7.53 16.55 -3.24
CA ARG A 74 -7.54 17.20 -1.92
C ARG A 74 -6.34 16.71 -1.10
N PRO A 75 -5.63 17.58 -0.38
CA PRO A 75 -4.46 17.22 0.42
C PRO A 75 -4.89 16.50 1.71
N LEU A 76 -5.34 15.25 1.59
CA LEU A 76 -5.63 14.38 2.73
C LEU A 76 -4.43 13.47 3.01
N PRO A 77 -4.27 13.01 4.27
CA PRO A 77 -3.15 12.15 4.64
C PRO A 77 -3.15 10.84 3.87
N TYR A 78 -2.00 10.45 3.34
CA TYR A 78 -1.71 9.11 2.84
C TYR A 78 -0.61 8.51 3.71
N VAL A 79 -0.97 7.57 4.56
CA VAL A 79 -0.05 6.96 5.52
C VAL A 79 0.30 5.56 5.08
N THR A 80 1.59 5.25 5.01
CA THR A 80 2.06 3.92 4.64
C THR A 80 2.70 3.22 5.84
N ILE A 81 2.48 1.93 5.95
CA ILE A 81 3.16 1.06 6.89
C ILE A 81 3.51 -0.25 6.20
N ASN A 82 4.78 -0.63 6.25
CA ASN A 82 5.23 -1.91 5.76
C ASN A 82 5.30 -2.89 6.95
N CYS A 83 4.45 -3.92 6.92
CA CYS A 83 4.30 -4.87 8.02
C CYS A 83 5.55 -5.74 8.24
N THR A 84 6.36 -5.95 7.20
CA THR A 84 7.62 -6.71 7.29
C THR A 84 8.76 -5.90 7.89
N ALA A 85 8.75 -4.57 7.70
CA ALA A 85 9.86 -3.70 8.10
C ALA A 85 9.87 -3.39 9.61
N ILE A 86 8.78 -3.67 10.31
CA ILE A 86 8.60 -3.33 11.74
C ILE A 86 8.62 -4.63 12.55
N PRO A 87 9.43 -4.70 13.63
CA PRO A 87 9.37 -5.83 14.54
C PRO A 87 7.94 -6.04 15.07
N GLU A 88 7.53 -7.31 15.16
CA GLU A 88 6.18 -7.74 15.57
C GLU A 88 5.71 -7.06 16.86
N GLN A 89 6.59 -6.97 17.87
CA GLN A 89 6.29 -6.34 19.16
C GLN A 89 6.02 -4.82 19.08
N LEU A 90 6.47 -4.17 18.01
CA LEU A 90 6.29 -2.73 17.80
C LEU A 90 5.16 -2.41 16.82
N LEU A 91 4.75 -3.37 15.98
CA LEU A 91 3.75 -3.15 14.94
C LEU A 91 2.41 -2.70 15.53
N GLU A 92 1.99 -3.26 16.65
CA GLU A 92 0.78 -2.85 17.35
C GLU A 92 0.84 -1.38 17.77
N SER A 93 1.94 -0.98 18.42
CA SER A 93 2.17 0.39 18.86
C SER A 93 2.29 1.38 17.70
N GLU A 94 2.88 0.97 16.58
CA GLU A 94 2.96 1.82 15.37
C GLU A 94 1.59 1.99 14.71
N LEU A 95 0.76 0.94 14.65
CA LEU A 95 -0.58 1.02 14.05
C LEU A 95 -1.57 1.81 14.93
N PHE A 96 -1.70 1.45 16.20
CA PHE A 96 -2.73 1.97 17.09
C PHE A 96 -2.26 3.14 17.97
N GLY A 97 -0.93 3.31 18.12
CA GLY A 97 -0.35 4.22 19.11
C GLY A 97 -0.30 3.61 20.50
N HIS A 98 0.26 4.33 21.45
CA HIS A 98 0.37 3.90 22.85
C HIS A 98 0.25 5.06 23.82
N GLU A 99 -0.23 4.77 25.00
CA GLU A 99 -0.20 5.67 26.14
C GLU A 99 1.14 5.57 26.88
N LYS A 100 1.47 6.62 27.63
CA LYS A 100 2.66 6.63 28.49
C LYS A 100 2.58 5.45 29.48
N GLY A 101 3.65 4.65 29.56
CA GLY A 101 3.74 3.50 30.47
C GLY A 101 3.06 2.22 29.94
N ALA A 102 2.60 2.19 28.70
CA ALA A 102 1.96 1.02 28.11
C ALA A 102 2.88 -0.22 28.05
N PHE A 103 4.17 -0.01 27.91
CA PHE A 103 5.21 -1.05 27.93
C PHE A 103 6.55 -0.47 28.39
N THR A 104 7.53 -1.34 28.66
CA THR A 104 8.90 -0.90 29.02
C THR A 104 9.52 -0.10 27.87
N GLY A 105 9.75 1.21 28.11
CA GLY A 105 10.25 2.14 27.11
C GLY A 105 9.21 3.13 26.56
N ALA A 106 7.93 2.98 26.89
CA ALA A 106 6.89 3.95 26.56
C ALA A 106 6.94 5.17 27.49
N THR A 107 7.94 6.02 27.29
CA THR A 107 8.18 7.24 28.13
C THR A 107 7.16 8.33 27.90
N GLU A 108 6.57 8.40 26.70
CA GLU A 108 5.58 9.37 26.26
C GLU A 108 4.43 8.67 25.53
N ALA A 109 3.26 9.31 25.45
CA ALA A 109 2.17 8.84 24.62
C ALA A 109 2.47 9.16 23.15
N ARG A 110 2.13 8.24 22.23
CA ARG A 110 2.35 8.41 20.79
C ARG A 110 1.10 8.01 20.00
N MET A 111 0.77 8.81 19.01
CA MET A 111 -0.30 8.49 18.05
C MET A 111 0.13 7.40 17.07
N GLY A 112 -0.81 6.50 16.77
CA GLY A 112 -0.60 5.45 15.78
C GLY A 112 -0.92 5.90 14.36
N LYS A 113 -0.51 5.07 13.39
CA LYS A 113 -0.71 5.31 11.95
C LYS A 113 -2.19 5.45 11.56
N PHE A 114 -3.10 4.70 12.19
CA PHE A 114 -4.54 4.85 11.96
C PHE A 114 -5.06 6.22 12.35
N GLN A 115 -4.58 6.77 13.46
CA GLN A 115 -4.96 8.11 13.90
C GLN A 115 -4.36 9.19 13.00
N LEU A 116 -3.11 9.00 12.55
CA LEU A 116 -2.42 9.90 11.63
C LEU A 116 -3.07 9.93 10.23
N ALA A 117 -3.64 8.82 9.78
CA ALA A 117 -4.33 8.76 8.49
C ALA A 117 -5.62 9.59 8.46
N GLY A 118 -6.26 9.85 9.61
CA GLY A 118 -7.42 10.73 9.73
C GLY A 118 -8.54 10.37 8.76
N ASP A 119 -8.96 11.34 7.94
CA ASP A 119 -9.98 11.17 6.88
C ASP A 119 -9.37 10.82 5.50
N GLY A 120 -8.08 10.51 5.46
CA GLY A 120 -7.36 10.07 4.26
C GLY A 120 -7.36 8.56 4.09
N ASP A 121 -6.21 7.99 3.69
CA ASP A 121 -6.05 6.55 3.50
C ASP A 121 -4.80 6.01 4.21
N ILE A 122 -4.85 4.73 4.57
CA ILE A 122 -3.70 3.99 5.04
C ILE A 122 -3.40 2.82 4.10
N LEU A 123 -2.12 2.70 3.71
CA LEU A 123 -1.60 1.52 3.01
C LEU A 123 -0.94 0.58 4.02
N LEU A 124 -1.49 -0.63 4.14
CA LEU A 124 -0.91 -1.76 4.85
C LEU A 124 -0.13 -2.61 3.84
N ASP A 125 1.16 -2.33 3.68
CA ASP A 125 2.01 -3.04 2.71
C ASP A 125 2.56 -4.34 3.29
N GLU A 126 2.63 -5.37 2.45
CA GLU A 126 3.02 -6.75 2.78
C GLU A 126 2.21 -7.32 3.96
N ILE A 127 0.86 -7.17 3.88
CA ILE A 127 -0.08 -7.61 4.93
C ILE A 127 0.00 -9.12 5.22
N GLY A 128 0.46 -9.93 4.27
CA GLY A 128 0.63 -11.38 4.42
C GLY A 128 1.67 -11.77 5.47
N ASP A 129 2.59 -10.87 5.83
CA ASP A 129 3.64 -11.13 6.83
C ASP A 129 3.20 -10.78 8.26
N MET A 130 1.97 -10.28 8.43
CA MET A 130 1.43 -9.96 9.76
C MET A 130 1.15 -11.26 10.56
N ASP A 131 1.54 -11.29 11.82
CA ASP A 131 1.25 -12.40 12.73
C ASP A 131 -0.24 -12.56 13.03
N LEU A 132 -0.68 -13.76 13.45
CA LEU A 132 -2.08 -14.08 13.67
C LEU A 132 -2.73 -13.27 14.80
N GLN A 133 -1.95 -12.82 15.80
CA GLN A 133 -2.47 -12.01 16.90
C GLN A 133 -2.82 -10.61 16.41
N MET A 134 -1.93 -10.00 15.63
CA MET A 134 -2.16 -8.72 14.99
C MET A 134 -3.29 -8.78 13.96
N GLN A 135 -3.36 -9.85 13.16
CA GLN A 135 -4.49 -10.07 12.24
C GLN A 135 -5.83 -10.04 12.98
N SER A 136 -5.91 -10.66 14.17
CA SER A 136 -7.13 -10.66 14.99
C SER A 136 -7.52 -9.27 15.50
N LYS A 137 -6.52 -8.46 15.90
CA LYS A 137 -6.73 -7.07 16.34
C LYS A 137 -7.15 -6.19 15.17
N LEU A 138 -6.47 -6.31 14.03
CA LEU A 138 -6.80 -5.58 12.81
C LEU A 138 -8.22 -5.88 12.36
N LEU A 139 -8.64 -7.15 12.35
CA LEU A 139 -10.00 -7.54 11.98
C LEU A 139 -11.05 -6.81 12.83
N ARG A 140 -10.89 -6.81 14.17
CA ARG A 140 -11.81 -6.11 15.08
C ARG A 140 -11.92 -4.63 14.73
N VAL A 141 -10.78 -3.97 14.47
CA VAL A 141 -10.75 -2.54 14.12
C VAL A 141 -11.44 -2.27 12.78
N LEU A 142 -11.24 -3.15 11.79
CA LEU A 142 -11.90 -3.02 10.48
C LEU A 142 -13.42 -3.29 10.56
N GLU A 143 -13.88 -4.13 11.47
CA GLU A 143 -15.30 -4.43 11.68
C GLU A 143 -16.00 -3.33 12.46
N SER A 144 -15.45 -2.94 13.64
CA SER A 144 -16.05 -1.93 14.50
C SER A 144 -15.84 -0.50 14.00
N ARG A 145 -14.84 -0.27 13.15
CA ARG A 145 -14.35 1.06 12.73
C ARG A 145 -13.92 1.93 13.91
N GLU A 146 -13.41 1.28 14.94
CA GLU A 146 -12.93 1.90 16.18
C GLU A 146 -11.73 1.15 16.71
N PHE A 147 -10.84 1.83 17.44
CA PHE A 147 -9.68 1.24 18.10
C PHE A 147 -9.32 2.00 19.38
N GLU A 148 -8.49 1.37 20.21
CA GLU A 148 -7.88 1.98 21.39
C GLU A 148 -6.35 1.98 21.22
N ARG A 149 -5.67 2.94 21.85
CA ARG A 149 -4.23 2.93 21.97
C ARG A 149 -3.78 1.81 22.90
N VAL A 150 -2.58 1.28 22.68
CA VAL A 150 -1.98 0.30 23.61
C VAL A 150 -1.87 0.89 25.01
N GLY A 151 -2.46 0.21 26.00
CA GLY A 151 -2.53 0.71 27.39
C GLY A 151 -3.57 1.81 27.63
N GLY A 152 -4.31 2.25 26.60
CA GLY A 152 -5.38 3.23 26.70
C GLY A 152 -6.77 2.59 26.87
N ARG A 153 -7.78 3.46 27.07
CA ARG A 153 -9.21 3.08 27.12
C ARG A 153 -10.07 4.04 26.31
N GLU A 154 -9.45 5.00 25.65
CA GLU A 154 -10.15 5.96 24.79
C GLU A 154 -10.48 5.28 23.46
N ILE A 155 -11.75 5.27 23.11
CA ILE A 155 -12.23 4.76 21.83
C ILE A 155 -11.99 5.83 20.76
N ILE A 156 -11.22 5.48 19.74
CA ILE A 156 -10.84 6.37 18.65
C ILE A 156 -11.49 5.84 17.35
N PRO A 157 -12.29 6.64 16.63
CA PRO A 157 -12.90 6.19 15.39
C PRO A 157 -11.87 6.05 14.27
N LEU A 158 -11.93 4.94 13.52
CA LEU A 158 -11.19 4.73 12.29
C LEU A 158 -11.95 5.33 11.10
N ARG A 159 -11.52 6.48 10.62
CA ARG A 159 -12.11 7.17 9.47
C ARG A 159 -11.40 6.90 8.16
N ALA A 160 -10.12 6.54 8.23
CA ALA A 160 -9.29 6.30 7.06
C ALA A 160 -9.84 5.19 6.15
N GLY A 161 -9.68 5.39 4.85
CA GLY A 161 -9.82 4.34 3.85
C GLY A 161 -8.68 3.31 3.99
N ILE A 162 -8.98 2.05 3.71
CA ILE A 162 -8.03 0.94 3.86
C ILE A 162 -7.59 0.46 2.48
N ILE A 163 -6.29 0.47 2.26
CA ILE A 163 -5.64 -0.16 1.11
C ILE A 163 -4.63 -1.15 1.68
N ALA A 164 -4.70 -2.40 1.25
CA ALA A 164 -3.74 -3.44 1.64
C ALA A 164 -3.00 -3.95 0.41
N SER A 165 -1.74 -4.32 0.56
CA SER A 165 -0.96 -4.91 -0.53
C SER A 165 -0.15 -6.11 -0.06
N THR A 166 0.06 -7.08 -0.95
CA THR A 166 0.91 -8.24 -0.69
C THR A 166 1.36 -8.91 -2.00
N ASN A 167 2.47 -9.63 -1.94
CA ASN A 167 2.91 -10.54 -2.99
C ASN A 167 2.51 -12.00 -2.70
N GLN A 168 1.89 -12.27 -1.55
CA GLN A 168 1.53 -13.61 -1.11
C GLN A 168 0.10 -13.98 -1.51
N ASN A 169 -0.15 -15.28 -1.67
CA ASN A 169 -1.50 -15.80 -1.89
C ASN A 169 -2.20 -15.97 -0.53
N LEU A 170 -2.92 -14.93 -0.08
CA LEU A 170 -3.60 -14.94 1.22
C LEU A 170 -4.67 -16.02 1.33
N LEU A 171 -5.34 -16.38 0.23
CA LEU A 171 -6.34 -17.44 0.25
C LEU A 171 -5.69 -18.80 0.54
N ALA A 172 -4.60 -19.14 -0.15
CA ALA A 172 -3.84 -20.35 0.14
C ALA A 172 -3.22 -20.35 1.55
N MET A 173 -2.83 -19.17 2.07
CA MET A 173 -2.36 -19.02 3.44
C MET A 173 -3.49 -19.26 4.45
N SER A 174 -4.71 -18.86 4.14
CA SER A 174 -5.87 -19.09 5.03
C SER A 174 -6.21 -20.57 5.17
N GLU A 175 -6.09 -21.34 4.09
CA GLU A 175 -6.25 -22.79 4.10
C GLU A 175 -5.22 -23.47 5.03
N ARG A 176 -4.00 -22.92 5.08
CA ARG A 176 -2.90 -23.39 5.94
C ARG A 176 -2.92 -22.77 7.35
N ARG A 177 -3.92 -21.98 7.68
CA ARG A 177 -4.06 -21.23 8.95
C ARG A 177 -2.91 -20.26 9.23
N ALA A 178 -2.17 -19.82 8.23
CA ALA A 178 -1.13 -18.79 8.32
C ALA A 178 -1.70 -17.38 8.15
N PHE A 179 -2.90 -17.26 7.57
CA PHE A 179 -3.67 -16.02 7.50
C PHE A 179 -5.13 -16.31 7.86
N ARG A 180 -5.81 -15.36 8.49
CA ARG A 180 -7.23 -15.53 8.87
C ARG A 180 -8.14 -15.30 7.68
N ALA A 181 -9.03 -16.25 7.42
CA ALA A 181 -9.99 -16.17 6.32
C ALA A 181 -10.97 -14.97 6.48
N ASP A 182 -11.39 -14.69 7.71
CA ASP A 182 -12.30 -13.57 8.01
C ASP A 182 -11.64 -12.21 7.71
N LEU A 183 -10.36 -12.04 8.06
CA LEU A 183 -9.59 -10.84 7.71
C LEU A 183 -9.39 -10.72 6.19
N TYR A 184 -9.09 -11.83 5.50
CA TYR A 184 -8.98 -11.84 4.05
C TYR A 184 -10.25 -11.27 3.40
N TYR A 185 -11.42 -11.81 3.74
CA TYR A 185 -12.69 -11.34 3.18
C TYR A 185 -13.01 -9.88 3.54
N ARG A 186 -12.55 -9.40 4.70
CA ARG A 186 -12.74 -8.00 5.08
C ARG A 186 -11.85 -7.04 4.31
N LEU A 187 -10.64 -7.46 3.95
CA LEU A 187 -9.70 -6.68 3.14
C LEU A 187 -10.00 -6.76 1.65
N SER A 188 -10.47 -7.92 1.15
CA SER A 188 -10.67 -8.23 -0.27
C SER A 188 -12.04 -7.82 -0.81
N THR A 189 -12.63 -6.73 -0.30
CA THR A 189 -13.88 -6.21 -0.86
C THR A 189 -13.72 -5.89 -2.34
N ILE A 190 -12.58 -5.30 -2.70
CA ILE A 190 -12.15 -5.13 -4.09
C ILE A 190 -10.74 -5.66 -4.22
N GLU A 191 -10.52 -6.57 -5.18
CA GLU A 191 -9.20 -7.12 -5.48
C GLU A 191 -8.65 -6.58 -6.79
N LEU A 192 -7.39 -6.13 -6.74
CA LEU A 192 -6.64 -5.67 -7.90
C LEU A 192 -5.40 -6.55 -8.10
N TYR A 193 -5.33 -7.23 -9.22
CA TYR A 193 -4.21 -8.10 -9.57
C TYR A 193 -3.25 -7.38 -10.52
N LEU A 194 -2.05 -7.07 -10.06
CA LEU A 194 -1.02 -6.46 -10.88
C LEU A 194 -0.33 -7.51 -11.74
N PRO A 195 -0.38 -7.38 -13.07
CA PRO A 195 0.28 -8.33 -13.95
C PRO A 195 1.80 -8.25 -13.78
N PRO A 196 2.51 -9.39 -13.63
CA PRO A 196 3.96 -9.41 -13.66
C PRO A 196 4.47 -8.97 -15.03
N LEU A 197 5.71 -8.45 -15.10
CA LEU A 197 6.23 -7.84 -16.32
C LEU A 197 6.28 -8.84 -17.50
N ARG A 198 6.56 -10.11 -17.24
CA ARG A 198 6.51 -11.19 -18.24
C ARG A 198 5.13 -11.44 -18.86
N ALA A 199 4.07 -10.98 -18.21
CA ALA A 199 2.69 -11.09 -18.71
C ALA A 199 2.23 -9.87 -19.53
N ARG A 200 3.12 -8.86 -19.65
CA ARG A 200 2.91 -7.64 -20.45
C ARG A 200 4.18 -7.22 -21.21
N PRO A 201 4.77 -8.13 -22.01
CA PRO A 201 6.03 -7.86 -22.70
C PRO A 201 5.95 -6.70 -23.69
N GLU A 202 4.76 -6.39 -24.20
CA GLU A 202 4.47 -5.24 -25.05
C GLU A 202 4.70 -3.90 -24.35
N ASP A 203 4.64 -3.84 -23.03
CA ASP A 203 4.87 -2.61 -22.26
C ASP A 203 6.36 -2.33 -21.99
N ILE A 204 7.25 -3.32 -22.24
CA ILE A 204 8.69 -3.19 -21.93
C ILE A 204 9.36 -2.04 -22.68
N PRO A 205 9.14 -1.82 -23.99
CA PRO A 205 9.71 -0.69 -24.70
C PRO A 205 9.32 0.66 -24.06
N LEU A 206 8.04 0.84 -23.76
CA LEU A 206 7.52 2.05 -23.15
C LEU A 206 8.10 2.29 -21.75
N LEU A 207 8.24 1.22 -20.95
CA LEU A 207 8.89 1.28 -19.63
C LEU A 207 10.34 1.70 -19.72
N ILE A 208 11.10 1.16 -20.69
CA ILE A 208 12.51 1.52 -20.91
C ILE A 208 12.61 3.00 -21.28
N ASP A 209 11.80 3.48 -22.23
CA ASP A 209 11.80 4.89 -22.65
C ASP A 209 11.50 5.81 -21.46
N ARG A 210 10.50 5.48 -20.63
CA ARG A 210 10.15 6.25 -19.44
C ARG A 210 11.27 6.28 -18.41
N LEU A 211 11.89 5.12 -18.13
CA LEU A 211 12.99 5.01 -17.18
C LEU A 211 14.24 5.74 -17.64
N CYS A 212 14.55 5.67 -18.94
CA CYS A 212 15.67 6.43 -19.53
C CYS A 212 15.43 7.93 -19.47
N ALA A 213 14.21 8.39 -19.78
CA ALA A 213 13.85 9.80 -19.70
C ALA A 213 14.01 10.35 -18.27
N GLN A 214 13.63 9.57 -17.25
CA GLN A 214 13.82 9.95 -15.84
C GLN A 214 15.30 10.09 -15.45
N LYS A 215 16.21 9.34 -16.10
CA LYS A 215 17.66 9.43 -15.88
C LYS A 215 18.35 10.47 -16.79
N GLY A 216 17.58 11.26 -17.57
CA GLY A 216 18.09 12.27 -18.49
C GLY A 216 18.78 11.71 -19.73
N GLY A 217 18.53 10.43 -20.06
CA GLY A 217 19.16 9.73 -21.17
C GLY A 217 18.15 9.14 -22.17
N ARG A 218 18.71 8.64 -23.29
CA ARG A 218 18.00 7.78 -24.25
C ARG A 218 18.83 6.54 -24.50
N LEU A 219 18.23 5.38 -24.34
CA LEU A 219 18.84 4.11 -24.66
C LEU A 219 18.39 3.67 -26.06
N ARG A 220 19.35 3.42 -26.96
CA ARG A 220 19.07 2.83 -28.27
C ARG A 220 19.35 1.33 -28.18
N LEU A 221 18.32 0.54 -28.21
CA LEU A 221 18.43 -0.92 -28.26
C LEU A 221 18.32 -1.40 -29.70
N THR A 222 19.10 -2.44 -30.04
CA THR A 222 18.89 -3.18 -31.28
C THR A 222 17.58 -3.98 -31.18
N SER A 223 17.01 -4.33 -32.34
CA SER A 223 15.79 -5.18 -32.37
C SER A 223 16.01 -6.51 -31.64
N GLN A 224 17.20 -7.11 -31.80
CA GLN A 224 17.56 -8.35 -31.11
C GLN A 224 17.64 -8.20 -29.58
N ALA A 225 18.20 -7.07 -29.10
CA ALA A 225 18.24 -6.78 -27.65
C ALA A 225 16.82 -6.58 -27.09
N MET A 226 15.95 -5.86 -27.80
CA MET A 226 14.57 -5.66 -27.41
C MET A 226 13.80 -6.98 -27.32
N GLU A 227 13.95 -7.85 -28.35
CA GLU A 227 13.33 -9.17 -28.36
C GLU A 227 13.78 -10.04 -27.17
N TYR A 228 15.07 -9.98 -26.82
CA TYR A 228 15.59 -10.67 -25.64
C TYR A 228 14.95 -10.14 -24.37
N LEU A 229 14.86 -8.82 -24.19
CA LEU A 229 14.24 -8.19 -23.01
C LEU A 229 12.75 -8.56 -22.88
N GLN A 230 12.03 -8.62 -23.99
CA GLN A 230 10.61 -9.01 -24.00
C GLN A 230 10.37 -10.48 -23.64
N ARG A 231 11.32 -11.36 -23.91
CA ARG A 231 11.26 -12.81 -23.61
C ARG A 231 11.79 -13.14 -22.21
N TYR A 232 12.51 -12.23 -21.58
CA TYR A 232 13.08 -12.48 -20.26
C TYR A 232 11.99 -12.57 -19.20
N THR A 233 12.18 -13.39 -18.17
CA THR A 233 11.16 -13.71 -17.17
C THR A 233 10.93 -12.62 -16.12
N TRP A 234 11.88 -11.70 -15.94
CA TRP A 234 11.81 -10.57 -15.02
C TRP A 234 11.37 -10.94 -13.59
N PRO A 235 12.11 -11.78 -12.85
CA PRO A 235 11.71 -12.19 -11.49
C PRO A 235 11.58 -11.00 -10.52
N GLY A 236 12.29 -9.89 -10.74
CA GLY A 236 12.17 -8.65 -9.98
C GLY A 236 11.29 -7.59 -10.67
N ASN A 237 10.57 -7.95 -11.73
CA ASN A 237 9.63 -7.11 -12.47
C ASN A 237 10.23 -5.74 -12.87
N VAL A 238 9.47 -4.65 -12.74
CA VAL A 238 9.91 -3.29 -13.12
C VAL A 238 11.04 -2.79 -12.22
N ARG A 239 11.10 -3.25 -10.95
CA ARG A 239 12.22 -2.90 -10.06
C ARG A 239 13.54 -3.43 -10.61
N GLN A 240 13.57 -4.64 -11.16
CA GLN A 240 14.75 -5.20 -11.82
C GLN A 240 15.06 -4.46 -13.11
N LEU A 241 14.06 -4.16 -13.95
CA LEU A 241 14.24 -3.40 -15.20
C LEU A 241 14.86 -2.01 -14.94
N LYS A 242 14.45 -1.33 -13.86
CA LYS A 242 14.98 -0.02 -13.45
C LYS A 242 16.47 -0.05 -13.06
N ASN A 243 16.97 -1.20 -12.63
CA ASN A 243 18.35 -1.38 -12.16
C ASN A 243 19.31 -1.87 -13.25
N LEU A 244 18.84 -2.01 -14.49
CA LEU A 244 19.69 -2.21 -15.68
C LEU A 244 20.30 -0.88 -16.12
#